data_8c6e666a8b0e27c7afb544201bc69549
#
_entry.id   8c6e666a8b0e27c7afb544201bc69549
#
_cell.length_a   1.000
_cell.length_b   1.000
_cell.length_c   1.000
_cell.angle_alpha   90.00
_cell.angle_beta   90.00
_cell.angle_gamma   90.00
#
_symmetry.space_group_name_H-M   'P 1'
#
loop_
_entity.id
_entity.type
_entity.pdbx_description
1 polymer ?
#
loop_
_entity_poly.entity_id
_entity_poly.type
_entity_poly.pdbx_seq_one_letter_code
_entity_poly.pdbx_strand_id
1 'polypeptide(L)'
;MNSYIDMHIHTTYSDGTLTPSEILERSLEIGLKAISITDHNTINGVTEAMKYANSAIEIIPGIEMTATYPKPLHILGYYIDIHSASFNDGIKTLRMQKYKWLLMLVRNLKKIGIDIDLDEIKHKYGRIKLEYIALELVNQGIAENIRDIYLLYFNNRNFIKETPSSPKEIISLIKQAGGISILAHPFVTENNYKKLGELVRELKEFGLNGLECFHSDFNADMQLQLVELANQYHLMITGGSDFHGTNKPDIELGFGKNNLKIDYEVLEKIKKFILLHRF
;
A
#
# COMPACT_ATOMS: atom_id res chain seq x y z
N MET A 1 -28.17 8.66 10.02
CA MET A 1 -27.65 7.33 9.63
C MET A 1 -26.14 7.47 9.55
N ASN A 2 -25.40 6.57 10.20
CA ASN A 2 -23.95 6.59 10.08
C ASN A 2 -23.55 6.30 8.64
N SER A 3 -22.67 7.09 8.10
CA SER A 3 -22.17 6.96 6.72
C SER A 3 -20.77 6.40 6.78
N TYR A 4 -20.52 5.25 6.16
CA TYR A 4 -19.23 4.58 6.18
C TYR A 4 -18.48 4.71 4.86
N ILE A 5 -17.15 4.58 4.94
CA ILE A 5 -16.22 4.67 3.82
C ILE A 5 -15.22 3.52 3.86
N ASP A 6 -14.55 3.26 2.75
CA ASP A 6 -13.40 2.38 2.67
C ASP A 6 -12.31 3.01 1.80
N MET A 7 -11.18 3.35 2.42
CA MET A 7 -10.11 4.09 1.75
C MET A 7 -8.92 3.20 1.31
N HIS A 8 -9.04 1.86 1.44
CA HIS A 8 -7.97 0.94 1.09
C HIS A 8 -8.53 -0.34 0.46
N ILE A 9 -8.55 -0.39 -0.87
CA ILE A 9 -9.19 -1.44 -1.65
C ILE A 9 -8.31 -1.82 -2.83
N HIS A 10 -8.15 -3.13 -3.07
CA HIS A 10 -7.42 -3.69 -4.21
C HIS A 10 -8.34 -4.35 -5.22
N THR A 11 -7.98 -4.20 -6.49
CA THR A 11 -8.73 -4.75 -7.63
C THR A 11 -7.88 -5.75 -8.43
N THR A 12 -8.44 -6.30 -9.50
CA THR A 12 -7.72 -7.14 -10.48
C THR A 12 -6.55 -6.43 -11.17
N TYR A 13 -6.43 -5.12 -11.02
CA TYR A 13 -5.27 -4.36 -11.54
C TYR A 13 -4.01 -4.53 -10.70
N SER A 14 -4.14 -5.02 -9.45
CA SER A 14 -3.00 -5.42 -8.62
C SER A 14 -3.15 -6.87 -8.13
N ASP A 15 -3.67 -7.08 -6.96
CA ASP A 15 -3.80 -8.40 -6.33
C ASP A 15 -5.14 -8.61 -5.63
N GLY A 16 -6.12 -7.79 -5.92
CA GLY A 16 -7.52 -8.08 -5.64
C GLY A 16 -8.10 -9.05 -6.68
N THR A 17 -9.27 -9.61 -6.40
CA THR A 17 -9.95 -10.55 -7.29
C THR A 17 -11.19 -9.98 -7.96
N LEU A 18 -11.65 -8.81 -7.54
CA LEU A 18 -12.78 -8.10 -8.15
C LEU A 18 -12.29 -7.00 -9.09
N THR A 19 -13.02 -6.77 -10.16
CA THR A 19 -12.83 -5.64 -11.07
C THR A 19 -13.26 -4.33 -10.40
N PRO A 20 -12.80 -3.17 -10.88
CA PRO A 20 -13.27 -1.88 -10.37
C PRO A 20 -14.79 -1.69 -10.42
N SER A 21 -15.46 -2.20 -11.46
CA SER A 21 -16.93 -2.14 -11.57
C SER A 21 -17.63 -3.00 -10.53
N GLU A 22 -17.16 -4.21 -10.27
CA GLU A 22 -17.70 -5.10 -9.22
C GLU A 22 -17.49 -4.52 -7.81
N ILE A 23 -16.33 -3.87 -7.56
CA ILE A 23 -16.09 -3.14 -6.30
C ILE A 23 -17.11 -2.02 -6.14
N LEU A 24 -17.35 -1.26 -7.21
CA LEU A 24 -18.28 -0.13 -7.17
C LEU A 24 -19.73 -0.59 -6.91
N GLU A 25 -20.19 -1.60 -7.64
CA GLU A 25 -21.50 -2.21 -7.48
C GLU A 25 -21.71 -2.69 -6.04
N ARG A 26 -20.78 -3.48 -5.52
CA ARG A 26 -20.83 -4.00 -4.15
C ARG A 26 -20.77 -2.89 -3.10
N SER A 27 -19.97 -1.83 -3.33
CA SER A 27 -19.90 -0.67 -2.43
C SER A 27 -21.23 0.08 -2.34
N LEU A 28 -21.95 0.20 -3.46
CA LEU A 28 -23.30 0.78 -3.52
C LEU A 28 -24.32 -0.09 -2.80
N GLU A 29 -24.30 -1.41 -2.99
CA GLU A 29 -25.20 -2.36 -2.34
C GLU A 29 -25.08 -2.32 -0.82
N ILE A 30 -23.85 -2.24 -0.28
CA ILE A 30 -23.62 -2.16 1.17
C ILE A 30 -23.73 -0.75 1.73
N GLY A 31 -23.97 0.27 0.88
CA GLY A 31 -24.27 1.64 1.28
C GLY A 31 -23.07 2.49 1.67
N LEU A 32 -21.85 2.18 1.18
CA LEU A 32 -20.69 3.04 1.36
C LEU A 32 -20.91 4.41 0.71
N LYS A 33 -20.42 5.46 1.33
CA LYS A 33 -20.51 6.84 0.84
C LYS A 33 -19.29 7.28 0.04
N ALA A 34 -18.14 6.70 0.35
CA ALA A 34 -16.93 6.92 -0.41
C ALA A 34 -16.02 5.68 -0.39
N ILE A 35 -15.27 5.52 -1.46
CA ILE A 35 -14.22 4.50 -1.58
C ILE A 35 -12.95 5.09 -2.18
N SER A 36 -11.81 4.46 -1.88
CA SER A 36 -10.57 4.66 -2.63
C SER A 36 -10.02 3.33 -3.10
N ILE A 37 -9.89 3.17 -4.40
CA ILE A 37 -9.15 2.04 -5.00
C ILE A 37 -7.67 2.41 -4.98
N THR A 38 -6.88 1.58 -4.32
CA THR A 38 -5.47 1.83 -4.01
C THR A 38 -4.56 0.70 -4.50
N ASP A 39 -4.76 0.26 -5.70
CA ASP A 39 -3.98 -0.81 -6.32
C ASP A 39 -2.46 -0.62 -6.19
N HIS A 40 -1.71 -1.70 -5.96
CA HIS A 40 -0.26 -1.66 -5.80
C HIS A 40 0.47 -1.12 -7.03
N ASN A 41 1.13 0.04 -6.87
CA ASN A 41 2.00 0.67 -7.86
C ASN A 41 1.32 0.89 -9.24
N THR A 42 0.00 1.07 -9.27
CA THR A 42 -0.76 1.38 -10.48
C THR A 42 -2.01 2.18 -10.15
N ILE A 43 -2.41 3.07 -11.05
CA ILE A 43 -3.65 3.84 -10.96
C ILE A 43 -4.72 3.34 -11.94
N ASN A 44 -4.47 2.22 -12.62
CA ASN A 44 -5.38 1.75 -13.67
C ASN A 44 -6.76 1.39 -13.10
N GLY A 45 -6.81 0.77 -11.91
CA GLY A 45 -8.06 0.41 -11.25
C GLY A 45 -8.91 1.63 -10.90
N VAL A 46 -8.31 2.64 -10.24
CA VAL A 46 -9.04 3.87 -9.92
C VAL A 46 -9.40 4.66 -11.18
N THR A 47 -8.56 4.67 -12.20
CA THR A 47 -8.85 5.33 -13.48
C THR A 47 -10.05 4.68 -14.19
N GLU A 48 -10.19 3.36 -14.10
CA GLU A 48 -11.35 2.65 -14.62
C GLU A 48 -12.60 2.96 -13.77
N ALA A 49 -12.51 2.88 -12.44
CA ALA A 49 -13.63 3.17 -11.55
C ALA A 49 -14.19 4.59 -11.75
N MET A 50 -13.32 5.58 -11.98
CA MET A 50 -13.72 6.96 -12.23
C MET A 50 -14.61 7.13 -13.48
N LYS A 51 -14.58 6.21 -14.43
CA LYS A 51 -15.48 6.23 -15.61
C LYS A 51 -16.94 5.94 -15.23
N TYR A 52 -17.15 5.25 -14.11
CA TYR A 52 -18.46 4.89 -13.57
C TYR A 52 -18.88 5.78 -12.40
N ALA A 53 -18.11 6.84 -12.09
CA ALA A 53 -18.43 7.76 -11.02
C ALA A 53 -19.81 8.38 -11.22
N ASN A 54 -20.62 8.38 -10.17
CA ASN A 54 -21.95 8.98 -10.13
C ASN A 54 -22.18 9.67 -8.79
N SER A 55 -23.34 10.30 -8.60
CA SER A 55 -23.63 11.04 -7.36
C SER A 55 -23.96 10.15 -6.14
N ALA A 56 -24.01 8.83 -6.30
CA ALA A 56 -24.41 7.92 -5.23
C ALA A 56 -23.23 7.52 -4.33
N ILE A 57 -22.02 7.52 -4.86
CA ILE A 57 -20.78 7.19 -4.13
C ILE A 57 -19.62 8.07 -4.60
N GLU A 58 -18.84 8.55 -3.66
CA GLU A 58 -17.63 9.34 -3.95
C GLU A 58 -16.44 8.39 -4.18
N ILE A 59 -15.73 8.57 -5.29
CA ILE A 59 -14.51 7.83 -5.60
C ILE A 59 -13.30 8.74 -5.39
N ILE A 60 -12.46 8.40 -4.43
CA ILE A 60 -11.22 9.15 -4.14
C ILE A 60 -10.08 8.56 -4.98
N PRO A 61 -9.43 9.34 -5.85
CA PRO A 61 -8.26 8.86 -6.59
C PRO A 61 -7.17 8.39 -5.64
N GLY A 62 -6.82 7.10 -5.69
CA GLY A 62 -5.88 6.47 -4.78
C GLY A 62 -4.86 5.56 -5.46
N ILE A 63 -3.81 5.25 -4.72
CA ILE A 63 -2.77 4.30 -5.07
C ILE A 63 -2.11 3.78 -3.79
N GLU A 64 -1.64 2.53 -3.77
CA GLU A 64 -0.70 2.06 -2.75
C GLU A 64 0.66 1.80 -3.38
N MET A 65 1.69 2.50 -2.89
CA MET A 65 3.04 2.40 -3.41
C MET A 65 3.96 1.64 -2.45
N THR A 66 4.67 0.64 -2.99
CA THR A 66 5.64 -0.15 -2.23
C THR A 66 6.98 0.57 -2.16
N ALA A 67 7.41 0.93 -0.95
CA ALA A 67 8.73 1.49 -0.69
C ALA A 67 9.74 0.40 -0.36
N THR A 68 11.00 0.61 -0.74
CA THR A 68 12.11 -0.22 -0.28
C THR A 68 12.60 0.31 1.06
N TYR A 69 12.36 -0.47 2.09
CA TYR A 69 12.75 -0.23 3.48
C TYR A 69 13.18 -1.59 4.06
N PRO A 70 13.92 -1.68 5.18
CA PRO A 70 14.32 -2.96 5.78
C PRO A 70 13.18 -3.95 6.05
N LYS A 71 11.95 -3.47 6.10
CA LYS A 71 10.71 -4.26 6.19
C LYS A 71 9.75 -3.82 5.09
N PRO A 72 8.73 -4.61 4.71
CA PRO A 72 7.70 -4.16 3.79
C PRO A 72 7.09 -2.85 4.29
N LEU A 73 7.14 -1.82 3.47
CA LEU A 73 6.60 -0.50 3.77
C LEU A 73 5.76 -0.03 2.60
N HIS A 74 4.50 0.27 2.87
CA HIS A 74 3.60 0.78 1.87
C HIS A 74 3.13 2.19 2.22
N ILE A 75 2.95 3.01 1.18
CA ILE A 75 2.48 4.39 1.30
C ILE A 75 1.26 4.55 0.40
N LEU A 76 0.12 4.86 1.00
CA LEU A 76 -1.09 5.23 0.28
C LEU A 76 -0.95 6.68 -0.21
N GLY A 77 -1.36 6.91 -1.45
CA GLY A 77 -1.55 8.25 -1.99
C GLY A 77 -3.04 8.50 -2.21
N TYR A 78 -3.58 9.61 -1.70
CA TYR A 78 -4.96 10.00 -1.97
C TYR A 78 -5.03 11.35 -2.66
N TYR A 79 -6.13 11.59 -3.38
CA TYR A 79 -6.36 12.83 -4.14
C TYR A 79 -5.28 13.14 -5.17
N ILE A 80 -4.62 12.09 -5.67
CA ILE A 80 -3.63 12.22 -6.74
C ILE A 80 -4.28 12.63 -8.06
N ASP A 81 -3.61 13.50 -8.81
CA ASP A 81 -4.00 13.77 -10.19
C ASP A 81 -3.63 12.59 -11.09
N ILE A 82 -4.61 11.73 -11.37
CA ILE A 82 -4.44 10.55 -12.23
C ILE A 82 -4.12 10.90 -13.69
N HIS A 83 -4.32 12.15 -14.10
CA HIS A 83 -4.00 12.65 -15.45
C HIS A 83 -2.60 13.28 -15.53
N SER A 84 -1.91 13.47 -14.40
CA SER A 84 -0.56 14.00 -14.34
C SER A 84 0.42 13.10 -15.11
N ALA A 85 0.96 13.59 -16.23
CA ALA A 85 1.94 12.87 -17.03
C ALA A 85 3.20 12.57 -16.22
N SER A 86 3.68 13.54 -15.42
CA SER A 86 4.87 13.38 -14.56
C SER A 86 4.67 12.31 -13.50
N PHE A 87 3.48 12.21 -12.90
CA PHE A 87 3.14 11.15 -11.94
C PHE A 87 3.12 9.77 -12.60
N ASN A 88 2.45 9.66 -13.75
CA ASN A 88 2.38 8.42 -14.51
C ASN A 88 3.76 7.92 -14.95
N ASP A 89 4.63 8.81 -15.39
CA ASP A 89 6.00 8.48 -15.77
C ASP A 89 6.87 8.15 -14.55
N GLY A 90 6.63 8.81 -13.42
CA GLY A 90 7.22 8.47 -12.13
C GLY A 90 6.88 7.04 -11.69
N ILE A 91 5.61 6.64 -11.73
CA ILE A 91 5.17 5.26 -11.44
C ILE A 91 5.87 4.25 -12.37
N LYS A 92 5.90 4.52 -13.68
CA LYS A 92 6.59 3.65 -14.64
C LYS A 92 8.07 3.51 -14.32
N THR A 93 8.72 4.63 -13.97
CA THR A 93 10.14 4.66 -13.59
C THR A 93 10.41 3.82 -12.36
N LEU A 94 9.61 3.99 -11.28
CA LEU A 94 9.74 3.21 -10.05
C LEU A 94 9.51 1.70 -10.31
N ARG A 95 8.51 1.35 -11.11
CA ARG A 95 8.27 -0.05 -11.52
C ARG A 95 9.45 -0.63 -12.28
N MET A 96 10.04 0.15 -13.20
CA MET A 96 11.20 -0.29 -13.97
C MET A 96 12.45 -0.44 -13.08
N GLN A 97 12.68 0.47 -12.14
CA GLN A 97 13.76 0.37 -11.17
C GLN A 97 13.61 -0.88 -10.30
N LYS A 98 12.39 -1.15 -9.78
CA LYS A 98 12.07 -2.36 -9.02
C LYS A 98 12.36 -3.64 -9.83
N TYR A 99 11.98 -3.66 -11.10
CA TYR A 99 12.25 -4.79 -11.98
C TYR A 99 13.75 -4.99 -12.25
N LYS A 100 14.48 -3.92 -12.54
CA LYS A 100 15.96 -3.98 -12.71
C LYS A 100 16.64 -4.48 -11.43
N TRP A 101 16.22 -3.99 -10.28
CA TRP A 101 16.71 -4.43 -8.99
C TRP A 101 16.45 -5.93 -8.77
N LEU A 102 15.26 -6.41 -9.11
CA LEU A 102 14.90 -7.83 -9.04
C LEU A 102 15.83 -8.70 -9.91
N LEU A 103 16.06 -8.29 -11.15
CA LEU A 103 17.00 -9.02 -12.04
C LEU A 103 18.42 -9.03 -11.48
N MET A 104 18.86 -7.94 -10.85
CA MET A 104 20.17 -7.88 -10.19
C MET A 104 20.22 -8.80 -8.96
N LEU A 105 19.16 -8.87 -8.17
CA LEU A 105 19.02 -9.80 -7.05
C LEU A 105 19.18 -11.24 -7.53
N VAL A 106 18.42 -11.66 -8.53
CA VAL A 106 18.47 -13.02 -9.09
C VAL A 106 19.86 -13.33 -9.65
N ARG A 107 20.46 -12.38 -10.37
CA ARG A 107 21.84 -12.52 -10.86
C ARG A 107 22.86 -12.69 -9.73
N ASN A 108 22.70 -11.98 -8.61
CA ASN A 108 23.62 -12.12 -7.46
C ASN A 108 23.41 -13.45 -6.73
N LEU A 109 22.17 -13.93 -6.60
CA LEU A 109 21.87 -15.27 -6.09
C LEU A 109 22.56 -16.35 -6.94
N LYS A 110 22.47 -16.24 -8.26
CA LYS A 110 23.12 -17.18 -9.19
C LYS A 110 24.63 -17.23 -9.05
N LYS A 111 25.29 -16.09 -8.77
CA LYS A 111 26.75 -16.04 -8.53
C LYS A 111 27.20 -16.83 -7.31
N ILE A 112 26.32 -17.03 -6.33
CA ILE A 112 26.60 -17.83 -5.13
C ILE A 112 26.01 -19.23 -5.20
N GLY A 113 25.60 -19.69 -6.41
CA GLY A 113 25.13 -21.04 -6.65
C GLY A 113 23.63 -21.24 -6.39
N ILE A 114 22.86 -20.18 -6.15
CA ILE A 114 21.41 -20.22 -5.95
C ILE A 114 20.74 -19.83 -7.26
N ASP A 115 20.04 -20.78 -7.90
CA ASP A 115 19.35 -20.53 -9.17
C ASP A 115 17.86 -20.30 -8.92
N ILE A 116 17.31 -19.26 -9.56
CA ILE A 116 15.89 -18.90 -9.53
C ILE A 116 15.42 -18.65 -10.95
N ASP A 117 14.41 -19.39 -11.36
CA ASP A 117 13.70 -19.20 -12.62
C ASP A 117 12.49 -18.29 -12.42
N LEU A 118 12.57 -17.08 -12.95
CA LEU A 118 11.49 -16.08 -12.85
C LEU A 118 10.28 -16.45 -13.72
N ASP A 119 10.48 -17.20 -14.82
CA ASP A 119 9.39 -17.64 -15.67
C ASP A 119 8.61 -18.76 -15.01
N GLU A 120 9.29 -19.66 -14.31
CA GLU A 120 8.65 -20.70 -13.48
C GLU A 120 7.84 -20.05 -12.34
N ILE A 121 8.40 -19.07 -11.63
CA ILE A 121 7.68 -18.31 -10.60
C ILE A 121 6.44 -17.65 -11.18
N LYS A 122 6.57 -17.00 -12.34
CA LYS A 122 5.44 -16.37 -13.02
C LYS A 122 4.37 -17.37 -13.43
N HIS A 123 4.76 -18.53 -13.93
CA HIS A 123 3.84 -19.61 -14.29
C HIS A 123 3.11 -20.16 -13.07
N LYS A 124 3.84 -20.42 -11.96
CA LYS A 124 3.31 -21.02 -10.73
C LYS A 124 2.39 -20.07 -9.95
N TYR A 125 2.74 -18.79 -9.86
CA TYR A 125 2.06 -17.78 -9.02
C TYR A 125 1.31 -16.70 -9.81
N GLY A 126 1.27 -16.80 -11.14
CA GLY A 126 0.62 -15.81 -12.01
C GLY A 126 1.39 -14.50 -12.19
N ARG A 127 2.32 -14.19 -11.29
CA ARG A 127 3.12 -12.95 -11.28
C ARG A 127 4.45 -13.13 -10.54
N ILE A 128 5.37 -12.19 -10.74
CA ILE A 128 6.64 -12.18 -10.00
C ILE A 128 6.50 -11.19 -8.84
N LYS A 129 6.58 -11.71 -7.61
CA LYS A 129 6.69 -10.94 -6.37
C LYS A 129 7.92 -11.38 -5.58
N LEU A 130 8.47 -10.48 -4.77
CA LEU A 130 9.63 -10.78 -3.93
C LEU A 130 9.32 -11.91 -2.93
N GLU A 131 8.10 -11.93 -2.40
CA GLU A 131 7.58 -12.96 -1.50
C GLU A 131 7.59 -14.34 -2.14
N TYR A 132 7.27 -14.44 -3.42
CA TYR A 132 7.28 -15.73 -4.16
C TYR A 132 8.72 -16.21 -4.43
N ILE A 133 9.64 -15.27 -4.69
CA ILE A 133 11.06 -15.61 -4.77
C ILE A 133 11.56 -16.11 -3.40
N ALA A 134 11.20 -15.41 -2.31
CA ALA A 134 11.56 -15.85 -0.97
C ALA A 134 11.00 -17.24 -0.65
N LEU A 135 9.74 -17.49 -1.02
CA LEU A 135 9.11 -18.81 -0.83
C LEU A 135 9.83 -19.90 -1.61
N GLU A 136 10.22 -19.65 -2.87
CA GLU A 136 10.99 -20.64 -3.65
C GLU A 136 12.37 -20.89 -3.04
N LEU A 137 13.03 -19.89 -2.50
CA LEU A 137 14.31 -20.07 -1.81
C LEU A 137 14.16 -20.91 -0.54
N VAL A 138 13.06 -20.76 0.20
CA VAL A 138 12.74 -21.63 1.34
C VAL A 138 12.45 -23.07 0.86
N ASN A 139 11.68 -23.23 -0.22
CA ASN A 139 11.38 -24.53 -0.81
C ASN A 139 12.66 -25.27 -1.30
N GLN A 140 13.66 -24.53 -1.74
CA GLN A 140 14.99 -25.06 -2.11
C GLN A 140 15.88 -25.36 -0.89
N GLY A 141 15.44 -25.08 0.34
CA GLY A 141 16.21 -25.31 1.56
C GLY A 141 17.32 -24.29 1.79
N ILE A 142 17.29 -23.12 1.15
CA ILE A 142 18.31 -22.06 1.30
C ILE A 142 18.22 -21.39 2.68
N ALA A 143 17.04 -21.34 3.28
CA ALA A 143 16.80 -20.89 4.65
C ALA A 143 15.56 -21.60 5.23
N GLU A 144 15.41 -21.53 6.56
CA GLU A 144 14.27 -22.17 7.25
C GLU A 144 12.94 -21.45 7.02
N ASN A 145 12.99 -20.13 6.79
CA ASN A 145 11.79 -19.32 6.63
C ASN A 145 12.05 -18.06 5.76
N ILE A 146 10.97 -17.45 5.34
CA ILE A 146 10.98 -16.25 4.48
C ILE A 146 11.74 -15.08 5.14
N ARG A 147 11.62 -14.90 6.47
CA ARG A 147 12.29 -13.83 7.19
C ARG A 147 13.82 -13.91 7.04
N ASP A 148 14.37 -15.10 7.11
CA ASP A 148 15.81 -15.32 6.98
C ASP A 148 16.28 -14.98 5.56
N ILE A 149 15.50 -15.32 4.53
CA ILE A 149 15.77 -14.91 3.15
C ILE A 149 15.87 -13.38 3.03
N TYR A 150 14.92 -12.65 3.64
CA TYR A 150 14.99 -11.18 3.63
C TYR A 150 16.24 -10.65 4.33
N LEU A 151 16.60 -11.20 5.48
CA LEU A 151 17.78 -10.76 6.23
C LEU A 151 19.10 -11.08 5.53
N LEU A 152 19.22 -12.28 4.97
CA LEU A 152 20.45 -12.76 4.35
C LEU A 152 20.71 -12.13 2.98
N TYR A 153 19.65 -11.91 2.18
CA TYR A 153 19.79 -11.54 0.78
C TYR A 153 19.10 -10.21 0.42
N PHE A 154 17.82 -10.07 0.70
CA PHE A 154 17.03 -8.96 0.13
C PHE A 154 17.32 -7.62 0.80
N ASN A 155 17.52 -7.61 2.11
CA ASN A 155 17.85 -6.42 2.90
C ASN A 155 19.35 -6.30 3.19
N ASN A 156 20.16 -7.22 2.69
CA ASN A 156 21.60 -7.21 2.93
C ASN A 156 22.32 -6.29 1.93
N ARG A 157 22.73 -5.11 2.40
CA ARG A 157 23.44 -4.12 1.57
C ARG A 157 24.81 -4.61 1.05
N ASN A 158 25.40 -5.62 1.67
CA ASN A 158 26.60 -6.26 1.13
C ASN A 158 26.29 -7.17 -0.05
N PHE A 159 25.04 -7.66 -0.13
CA PHE A 159 24.59 -8.52 -1.20
C PHE A 159 23.97 -7.72 -2.37
N ILE A 160 23.18 -6.68 -2.06
CA ILE A 160 22.57 -5.79 -3.05
C ILE A 160 22.64 -4.34 -2.58
N LYS A 161 23.37 -3.49 -3.33
CA LYS A 161 23.70 -2.12 -2.93
C LYS A 161 22.59 -1.11 -3.23
N GLU A 162 21.83 -1.36 -4.29
CA GLU A 162 20.80 -0.45 -4.76
C GLU A 162 19.45 -0.78 -4.13
N THR A 163 18.72 0.24 -3.73
CA THR A 163 17.36 0.11 -3.21
C THR A 163 16.44 0.91 -4.10
N PRO A 164 15.52 0.26 -4.85
CA PRO A 164 14.55 1.00 -5.65
C PRO A 164 13.49 1.63 -4.75
N SER A 165 13.04 2.82 -5.10
CA SER A 165 11.85 3.44 -4.51
C SER A 165 11.93 3.67 -2.99
N SER A 166 12.79 4.58 -2.56
CA SER A 166 12.84 5.00 -1.14
C SER A 166 11.50 5.64 -0.71
N PRO A 167 11.14 5.57 0.58
CA PRO A 167 9.94 6.24 1.10
C PRO A 167 9.91 7.74 0.74
N LYS A 168 11.07 8.41 0.77
CA LYS A 168 11.18 9.83 0.42
C LYS A 168 10.81 10.11 -1.04
N GLU A 169 11.25 9.26 -1.97
CA GLU A 169 10.90 9.40 -3.40
C GLU A 169 9.41 9.20 -3.64
N ILE A 170 8.81 8.21 -2.98
CA ILE A 170 7.36 7.93 -3.09
C ILE A 170 6.54 9.08 -2.52
N ILE A 171 6.86 9.58 -1.31
CA ILE A 171 6.18 10.72 -0.69
C ILE A 171 6.29 11.95 -1.60
N SER A 172 7.48 12.21 -2.15
CA SER A 172 7.70 13.32 -3.08
C SER A 172 6.87 13.17 -4.36
N LEU A 173 6.79 11.97 -4.93
CA LEU A 173 6.03 11.71 -6.15
C LEU A 173 4.52 11.92 -5.93
N ILE A 174 3.97 11.42 -4.82
CA ILE A 174 2.55 11.64 -4.44
C ILE A 174 2.28 13.13 -4.27
N LYS A 175 3.17 13.86 -3.58
CA LYS A 175 3.04 15.31 -3.39
C LYS A 175 3.07 16.07 -4.71
N GLN A 176 3.95 15.72 -5.64
CA GLN A 176 4.03 16.34 -6.97
C GLN A 176 2.76 16.11 -7.81
N ALA A 177 2.02 15.04 -7.53
CA ALA A 177 0.71 14.79 -8.13
C ALA A 177 -0.45 15.53 -7.41
N GLY A 178 -0.15 16.45 -6.48
CA GLY A 178 -1.15 17.16 -5.69
C GLY A 178 -1.81 16.31 -4.61
N GLY A 179 -1.33 15.10 -4.40
CA GLY A 179 -1.88 14.13 -3.45
C GLY A 179 -1.31 14.28 -2.03
N ILE A 180 -1.91 13.53 -1.11
CA ILE A 180 -1.46 13.35 0.27
C ILE A 180 -0.96 11.92 0.47
N SER A 181 0.10 11.76 1.27
CA SER A 181 0.75 10.48 1.54
C SER A 181 0.43 9.97 2.95
N ILE A 182 0.07 8.70 3.07
CA ILE A 182 -0.34 8.04 4.30
C ILE A 182 0.48 6.76 4.48
N LEU A 183 1.04 6.52 5.66
CA LEU A 183 1.65 5.23 5.97
C LEU A 183 0.56 4.17 6.09
N ALA A 184 0.57 3.19 5.20
CA ALA A 184 -0.38 2.08 5.18
C ALA A 184 -0.06 1.09 6.31
N HIS A 185 -1.10 0.50 6.90
CA HIS A 185 -1.03 -0.59 7.90
C HIS A 185 0.25 -0.58 8.77
N PRO A 186 0.51 0.48 9.58
CA PRO A 186 1.80 0.75 10.23
C PRO A 186 2.35 -0.42 11.06
N PHE A 187 1.50 -1.16 11.81
CA PHE A 187 1.94 -2.29 12.62
C PHE A 187 2.33 -3.54 11.81
N VAL A 188 1.93 -3.64 10.54
CA VAL A 188 2.45 -4.67 9.62
C VAL A 188 3.91 -4.39 9.29
N THR A 189 4.26 -3.12 9.10
CA THR A 189 5.64 -2.68 8.85
C THR A 189 6.52 -2.81 10.09
N GLU A 190 6.06 -2.33 11.25
CA GLU A 190 6.82 -2.35 12.50
C GLU A 190 5.89 -2.56 13.70
N ASN A 191 5.98 -3.73 14.32
CA ASN A 191 5.13 -4.11 15.44
C ASN A 191 5.65 -3.63 16.81
N ASN A 192 6.87 -3.11 16.89
CA ASN A 192 7.38 -2.47 18.08
C ASN A 192 7.00 -0.98 18.08
N TYR A 193 6.15 -0.56 18.99
CA TYR A 193 5.58 0.79 19.05
C TYR A 193 6.65 1.90 19.09
N LYS A 194 7.74 1.70 19.87
CA LYS A 194 8.84 2.68 19.93
C LYS A 194 9.54 2.85 18.58
N LYS A 195 9.87 1.73 17.92
CA LYS A 195 10.49 1.74 16.59
C LYS A 195 9.55 2.30 15.53
N LEU A 196 8.24 2.02 15.65
CA LEU A 196 7.23 2.61 14.79
C LEU A 196 7.20 4.13 14.95
N GLY A 197 7.29 4.66 16.18
CA GLY A 197 7.40 6.10 16.41
C GLY A 197 8.65 6.72 15.79
N GLU A 198 9.79 6.03 15.82
CA GLU A 198 11.02 6.46 15.15
C GLU A 198 10.84 6.50 13.61
N LEU A 199 10.23 5.47 13.03
CA LEU A 199 9.91 5.41 11.61
C LEU A 199 8.94 6.53 11.21
N VAL A 200 7.86 6.73 11.96
CA VAL A 200 6.87 7.78 11.66
C VAL A 200 7.50 9.17 11.70
N ARG A 201 8.40 9.42 12.66
CA ARG A 201 9.17 10.67 12.72
C ARG A 201 10.02 10.87 11.47
N GLU A 202 10.75 9.85 11.03
CA GLU A 202 11.55 9.90 9.80
C GLU A 202 10.68 10.19 8.57
N LEU A 203 9.57 9.47 8.41
CA LEU A 203 8.65 9.68 7.29
C LEU A 203 8.00 11.07 7.32
N LYS A 204 7.72 11.60 8.52
CA LYS A 204 7.23 12.99 8.68
C LYS A 204 8.23 14.01 8.16
N GLU A 205 9.52 13.81 8.39
CA GLU A 205 10.58 14.68 7.84
C GLU A 205 10.63 14.63 6.30
N PHE A 206 10.21 13.51 5.68
CA PHE A 206 10.05 13.39 4.23
C PHE A 206 8.75 14.02 3.71
N GLY A 207 7.84 14.42 4.61
CA GLY A 207 6.58 15.07 4.27
C GLY A 207 5.35 14.17 4.32
N LEU A 208 5.40 13.02 5.04
CA LEU A 208 4.23 12.17 5.29
C LEU A 208 3.09 12.99 5.90
N ASN A 209 1.86 12.79 5.40
CA ASN A 209 0.68 13.55 5.81
C ASN A 209 -0.19 12.81 6.84
N GLY A 210 -0.18 11.47 6.89
CA GLY A 210 -1.06 10.75 7.79
C GLY A 210 -0.67 9.30 8.05
N LEU A 211 -1.44 8.65 8.93
CA LEU A 211 -1.33 7.23 9.28
C LEU A 211 -2.67 6.54 9.03
N GLU A 212 -2.62 5.31 8.53
CA GLU A 212 -3.77 4.42 8.52
C GLU A 212 -3.94 3.82 9.92
N CYS A 213 -4.80 4.46 10.73
CA CYS A 213 -5.02 4.06 12.12
C CYS A 213 -6.08 2.96 12.26
N PHE A 214 -7.00 2.88 11.30
CA PHE A 214 -8.09 1.90 11.28
C PHE A 214 -7.87 0.90 10.15
N HIS A 215 -7.56 -0.34 10.49
CA HIS A 215 -7.24 -1.40 9.53
C HIS A 215 -7.79 -2.75 10.02
N SER A 216 -8.07 -3.66 9.09
CA SER A 216 -8.65 -4.98 9.38
C SER A 216 -7.87 -5.83 10.37
N ASP A 217 -6.54 -5.73 10.36
CA ASP A 217 -5.66 -6.53 11.22
C ASP A 217 -5.38 -5.87 12.58
N PHE A 218 -5.99 -4.70 12.89
CA PHE A 218 -5.72 -3.99 14.12
C PHE A 218 -6.84 -4.17 15.15
N ASN A 219 -6.46 -4.54 16.35
CA ASN A 219 -7.35 -4.51 17.51
C ASN A 219 -7.51 -3.07 18.05
N ALA A 220 -8.41 -2.89 19.02
CA ALA A 220 -8.72 -1.58 19.59
C ALA A 220 -7.50 -0.89 20.22
N ASP A 221 -6.62 -1.64 20.89
CA ASP A 221 -5.42 -1.07 21.52
C ASP A 221 -4.43 -0.57 20.46
N MET A 222 -4.24 -1.33 19.38
CA MET A 222 -3.40 -0.92 18.23
C MET A 222 -3.96 0.34 17.57
N GLN A 223 -5.28 0.42 17.36
CA GLN A 223 -5.93 1.59 16.80
C GLN A 223 -5.73 2.83 17.68
N LEU A 224 -5.91 2.69 19.00
CA LEU A 224 -5.67 3.78 19.96
C LEU A 224 -4.23 4.25 19.92
N GLN A 225 -3.26 3.34 19.95
CA GLN A 225 -1.84 3.68 19.86
C GLN A 225 -1.50 4.45 18.56
N LEU A 226 -2.09 4.05 17.41
CA LEU A 226 -1.88 4.75 16.14
C LEU A 226 -2.54 6.13 16.12
N VAL A 227 -3.72 6.28 16.72
CA VAL A 227 -4.39 7.57 16.88
C VAL A 227 -3.57 8.50 17.76
N GLU A 228 -3.03 8.01 18.89
CA GLU A 228 -2.13 8.77 19.75
C GLU A 228 -0.86 9.20 18.99
N LEU A 229 -0.24 8.27 18.25
CA LEU A 229 0.95 8.53 17.47
C LEU A 229 0.68 9.57 16.36
N ALA A 230 -0.45 9.47 15.66
CA ALA A 230 -0.87 10.44 14.66
C ALA A 230 -1.04 11.85 15.26
N ASN A 231 -1.71 11.94 16.42
CA ASN A 231 -1.90 13.20 17.13
C ASN A 231 -0.55 13.79 17.60
N GLN A 232 0.35 12.96 18.15
CA GLN A 232 1.68 13.38 18.59
C GLN A 232 2.49 14.05 17.48
N TYR A 233 2.39 13.51 16.25
CA TYR A 233 3.12 14.03 15.08
C TYR A 233 2.28 14.96 14.21
N HIS A 234 1.08 15.37 14.63
CA HIS A 234 0.14 16.18 13.83
C HIS A 234 -0.08 15.62 12.44
N LEU A 235 -0.35 14.31 12.38
CA LEU A 235 -0.66 13.55 11.18
C LEU A 235 -2.17 13.33 11.06
N MET A 236 -2.66 13.25 9.82
CA MET A 236 -4.03 12.84 9.55
C MET A 236 -4.25 11.38 9.94
N ILE A 237 -5.48 11.07 10.32
CA ILE A 237 -5.96 9.72 10.62
C ILE A 237 -6.78 9.25 9.41
N THR A 238 -6.47 8.04 8.93
CA THR A 238 -7.25 7.38 7.87
C THR A 238 -7.54 5.94 8.26
N GLY A 239 -8.26 5.23 7.37
CA GLY A 239 -8.47 3.82 7.52
C GLY A 239 -9.07 3.19 6.28
N GLY A 240 -8.93 1.88 6.18
CA GLY A 240 -9.45 1.06 5.09
C GLY A 240 -9.48 -0.42 5.46
N SER A 241 -10.21 -1.19 4.68
CA SER A 241 -10.33 -2.64 4.91
C SER A 241 -9.11 -3.42 4.45
N ASP A 242 -8.37 -2.89 3.48
CA ASP A 242 -7.34 -3.61 2.73
C ASP A 242 -7.93 -4.86 2.02
N PHE A 243 -9.13 -4.65 1.44
CA PHE A 243 -9.91 -5.68 0.77
C PHE A 243 -9.21 -6.19 -0.50
N HIS A 244 -9.13 -7.52 -0.65
CA HIS A 244 -8.52 -8.19 -1.80
C HIS A 244 -9.45 -9.27 -2.43
N GLY A 245 -10.72 -9.30 -2.04
CA GLY A 245 -11.65 -10.35 -2.46
C GLY A 245 -11.24 -11.72 -1.92
N THR A 246 -11.27 -12.74 -2.77
CA THR A 246 -10.97 -14.13 -2.35
C THR A 246 -9.51 -14.35 -1.97
N ASN A 247 -8.60 -13.42 -2.25
CA ASN A 247 -7.19 -13.51 -1.81
C ASN A 247 -7.02 -13.20 -0.31
N LYS A 248 -7.99 -12.48 0.29
CA LYS A 248 -8.11 -12.29 1.75
C LYS A 248 -9.57 -12.54 2.15
N PRO A 249 -10.00 -13.83 2.23
CA PRO A 249 -11.43 -14.18 2.36
C PRO A 249 -12.06 -13.73 3.68
N ASP A 250 -11.26 -13.47 4.71
CA ASP A 250 -11.74 -13.00 6.02
C ASP A 250 -11.95 -11.48 6.08
N ILE A 251 -11.66 -10.75 5.00
CA ILE A 251 -11.80 -9.30 4.93
C ILE A 251 -12.99 -8.94 4.06
N GLU A 252 -13.97 -8.27 4.63
CA GLU A 252 -15.14 -7.77 3.92
C GLU A 252 -14.94 -6.33 3.46
N LEU A 253 -15.40 -6.04 2.23
CA LEU A 253 -15.39 -4.68 1.68
C LEU A 253 -16.18 -3.73 2.60
N GLY A 254 -15.55 -2.61 3.00
CA GLY A 254 -16.15 -1.60 3.86
C GLY A 254 -16.21 -1.94 5.35
N PHE A 255 -16.09 -3.22 5.70
CA PHE A 255 -16.24 -3.67 7.08
C PHE A 255 -15.02 -4.44 7.60
N GLY A 256 -14.06 -4.76 6.75
CA GLY A 256 -12.82 -5.41 7.13
C GLY A 256 -13.05 -6.73 7.89
N LYS A 257 -12.19 -6.97 8.89
CA LYS A 257 -12.39 -7.97 9.93
C LYS A 257 -13.08 -7.33 11.14
N ASN A 258 -13.85 -8.13 11.90
CA ASN A 258 -14.44 -7.71 13.17
C ASN A 258 -15.34 -6.47 13.07
N ASN A 259 -16.02 -6.29 11.93
CA ASN A 259 -16.94 -5.19 11.70
C ASN A 259 -16.27 -3.80 11.84
N LEU A 260 -15.08 -3.67 11.26
CA LEU A 260 -14.39 -2.38 11.09
C LEU A 260 -15.35 -1.39 10.41
N LYS A 261 -15.54 -0.23 11.01
CA LYS A 261 -16.38 0.83 10.46
C LYS A 261 -15.63 2.14 10.49
N ILE A 262 -15.39 2.68 9.31
CA ILE A 262 -14.71 3.97 9.17
C ILE A 262 -15.78 5.01 8.84
N ASP A 263 -15.97 5.96 9.75
CA ASP A 263 -16.96 7.01 9.60
C ASP A 263 -16.56 8.00 8.50
N TYR A 264 -17.55 8.51 7.77
CA TYR A 264 -17.36 9.51 6.72
C TYR A 264 -16.68 10.80 7.25
N GLU A 265 -16.81 11.10 8.55
CA GLU A 265 -16.14 12.22 9.20
C GLU A 265 -14.60 12.18 9.01
N VAL A 266 -14.02 10.99 8.90
CA VAL A 266 -12.59 10.83 8.59
C VAL A 266 -12.26 11.49 7.24
N LEU A 267 -13.07 11.24 6.22
CA LEU A 267 -12.90 11.85 4.90
C LEU A 267 -13.15 13.35 4.92
N GLU A 268 -14.12 13.84 5.69
CA GLU A 268 -14.36 15.28 5.83
C GLU A 268 -13.16 16.01 6.42
N LYS A 269 -12.50 15.41 7.42
CA LYS A 269 -11.26 15.96 7.99
C LYS A 269 -10.12 16.00 6.96
N ILE A 270 -9.99 14.97 6.13
CA ILE A 270 -9.02 14.94 5.02
C ILE A 270 -9.32 16.05 4.01
N LYS A 271 -10.58 16.18 3.59
CA LYS A 271 -11.00 17.25 2.65
C LYS A 271 -10.70 18.65 3.21
N LYS A 272 -11.00 18.88 4.48
CA LYS A 272 -10.69 20.14 5.15
C LYS A 272 -9.20 20.42 5.17
N PHE A 273 -8.38 19.42 5.47
CA PHE A 273 -6.93 19.55 5.43
C PHE A 273 -6.43 19.96 4.04
N ILE A 274 -6.90 19.28 3.00
CA ILE A 274 -6.50 19.58 1.61
C ILE A 274 -6.90 21.01 1.21
N LEU A 275 -8.10 21.46 1.58
CA LEU A 275 -8.55 22.82 1.29
C LEU A 275 -7.67 23.90 1.94
N LEU A 276 -7.15 23.61 3.15
CA LEU A 276 -6.31 24.54 3.90
C LEU A 276 -4.83 24.55 3.44
N HIS A 277 -4.37 23.49 2.77
CA HIS A 277 -2.96 23.27 2.42
C HIS A 277 -2.73 23.12 0.90
N ARG A 278 -3.75 23.35 0.06
CA ARG A 278 -3.56 23.46 -1.40
C ARG A 278 -2.79 24.76 -1.68
N PHE A 279 -1.55 24.58 -2.12
CA PHE A 279 -0.71 25.61 -2.69
C PHE A 279 -0.86 25.67 -4.21
#